data_49577546a815fc397876833c0f1a72b1
#
_entry.id   49577546a815fc397876833c0f1a72b1
#
_cell.length_a   1.000
_cell.length_b   1.000
_cell.length_c   1.000
_cell.angle_alpha   90.00
_cell.angle_beta   90.00
_cell.angle_gamma   90.00
#
_symmetry.space_group_name_H-M   'P 1'
#
loop_
_entity.id
_entity.type
_entity.pdbx_description
1 polymer ?
#
loop_
_entity_poly.entity_id
_entity_poly.type
_entity_poly.pdbx_seq_one_letter_code
_entity_poly.pdbx_strand_id
1 'polypeptide(L)'
;MPVPRAVVAAMVATSALPATTGSPQAGGGYCALPDHSQLSPPNLIATASSLGWIHPNPPPAGREPTDLERLDFAGFPNVSVLDVIGTDGRPAQKVITTFTTNVDKVVTLTSEAALSTDGGVTFGPSEATPLRESPVELLDGRYFATEYYPKRTGPHTARLGVLTSAVADDGEDWLRSVATLRTPDELRSGGAAHGTPVQLADGTILITVYARYQGSDGFQAEVYASTDGGRTFERRGVIARPDEAGYGYTEAALAQVMDGTLVAVIRRDGGTYATLSQARSADGGRTWTSPAGLRFAGMDCVVRGVAPRLLLMPDGKLVLSAGRPDNWLAVSRDGLGHEWLEPRVTYHNRDGVWDAHGSSGYTGIAAVGPHRLIQVFDNCKIAGVRPDHSLDETACPAHGRFEQGGWYAIKRGLYDLAPPAPGRLDLAALLRKGDLRISTTMRWTSHDRPLTRPEAALDGSTGYWSSAVAAGRSGEYVLHLNRQYRFTMAGLSLRPGHRAGARVYVSRDGRSWGEPVLTIDDRTDYALRYEPISARGRHVKIVVERSDDCDREIGPSCAMLNEIELYAAT
;
A
#
# COMPACT_ATOMS: atom_id res chain seq x y z
N MET A 1 -15.40 3.45 47.29
CA MET A 1 -16.57 3.18 46.42
C MET A 1 -16.04 3.06 45.01
N PRO A 2 -16.13 1.90 44.36
CA PRO A 2 -15.65 1.76 42.96
C PRO A 2 -16.72 2.27 42.00
N VAL A 3 -16.28 3.11 41.06
CA VAL A 3 -17.08 3.62 39.93
C VAL A 3 -17.22 2.50 38.89
N PRO A 4 -18.41 2.18 38.42
CA PRO A 4 -18.57 1.13 37.42
C PRO A 4 -18.00 1.62 36.05
N ARG A 5 -17.10 0.84 35.45
CA ARG A 5 -16.64 1.01 34.09
C ARG A 5 -17.79 0.64 33.14
N ALA A 6 -18.28 1.63 32.41
CA ALA A 6 -19.20 1.40 31.31
C ALA A 6 -18.43 0.77 30.14
N VAL A 7 -18.67 -0.51 29.90
CA VAL A 7 -18.20 -1.22 28.71
C VAL A 7 -19.11 -0.80 27.55
N VAL A 8 -18.62 0.05 26.67
CA VAL A 8 -19.29 0.33 25.40
C VAL A 8 -18.81 -0.73 24.41
N ALA A 9 -19.58 -1.80 24.30
CA ALA A 9 -19.39 -2.82 23.26
C ALA A 9 -19.75 -2.21 21.90
N ALA A 10 -18.77 -2.04 21.03
CA ALA A 10 -19.02 -1.82 19.61
C ALA A 10 -19.44 -3.17 19.01
N MET A 11 -20.74 -3.39 18.94
CA MET A 11 -21.31 -4.57 18.29
C MET A 11 -21.02 -4.47 16.78
N VAL A 12 -20.09 -5.24 16.30
CA VAL A 12 -20.18 -5.77 14.94
C VAL A 12 -21.18 -6.92 15.01
N ALA A 13 -22.45 -6.60 14.80
CA ALA A 13 -23.52 -7.58 14.81
C ALA A 13 -23.36 -8.52 13.61
N THR A 14 -22.90 -9.73 13.86
CA THR A 14 -23.31 -10.85 13.03
C THR A 14 -24.75 -11.18 13.41
N SER A 15 -25.70 -10.44 12.83
CA SER A 15 -27.10 -10.85 12.87
C SER A 15 -27.24 -12.08 11.96
N ALA A 16 -27.38 -13.24 12.56
CA ALA A 16 -28.02 -14.35 11.88
C ALA A 16 -29.50 -13.93 11.67
N LEU A 17 -29.81 -13.41 10.49
CA LEU A 17 -31.18 -13.22 10.03
C LEU A 17 -31.70 -14.58 9.51
N PRO A 18 -33.00 -14.88 9.74
CA PRO A 18 -33.61 -16.08 9.18
C PRO A 18 -33.52 -16.03 7.65
N ALA A 19 -33.28 -17.18 7.04
CA ALA A 19 -33.24 -17.35 5.60
C ALA A 19 -34.61 -16.94 5.01
N THR A 20 -34.69 -15.70 4.53
CA THR A 20 -35.74 -15.31 3.60
C THR A 20 -35.28 -15.73 2.21
N THR A 21 -36.09 -16.54 1.55
CA THR A 21 -35.96 -16.91 0.15
C THR A 21 -36.04 -15.65 -0.71
N GLY A 22 -34.93 -14.96 -0.86
CA GLY A 22 -34.77 -13.86 -1.78
C GLY A 22 -34.45 -14.38 -3.17
N SER A 23 -35.09 -13.82 -4.16
CA SER A 23 -34.99 -14.14 -5.59
C SER A 23 -33.52 -14.31 -6.03
N PRO A 24 -33.23 -15.26 -6.93
CA PRO A 24 -31.87 -15.49 -7.39
C PRO A 24 -31.38 -14.27 -8.16
N GLN A 25 -30.29 -13.67 -7.69
CA GLN A 25 -29.48 -12.79 -8.52
C GLN A 25 -29.04 -13.56 -9.77
N ALA A 26 -29.24 -12.95 -10.93
CA ALA A 26 -28.87 -13.54 -12.20
C ALA A 26 -27.43 -14.04 -12.21
N GLY A 27 -27.26 -15.30 -12.33
CA GLY A 27 -26.26 -16.11 -12.93
C GLY A 27 -24.77 -15.79 -12.68
N GLY A 28 -24.24 -16.02 -11.49
CA GLY A 28 -22.81 -16.12 -11.29
C GLY A 28 -22.51 -16.60 -9.88
N GLY A 29 -22.01 -17.82 -9.72
CA GLY A 29 -21.47 -18.31 -8.44
C GLY A 29 -20.29 -17.46 -7.98
N TYR A 30 -19.82 -17.66 -6.75
CA TYR A 30 -18.58 -17.04 -6.28
C TYR A 30 -17.38 -17.59 -7.07
N CYS A 31 -16.38 -16.70 -7.30
CA CYS A 31 -15.14 -17.11 -7.96
C CYS A 31 -14.41 -18.19 -7.14
N ALA A 32 -14.10 -19.30 -7.79
CA ALA A 32 -13.07 -20.21 -7.34
C ALA A 32 -11.73 -19.66 -7.86
N LEU A 33 -10.87 -19.19 -6.97
CA LEU A 33 -9.58 -18.68 -7.39
C LEU A 33 -8.62 -19.84 -7.66
N PRO A 34 -7.77 -19.74 -8.70
CA PRO A 34 -6.81 -20.78 -8.99
C PRO A 34 -5.77 -20.90 -7.84
N ASP A 35 -5.41 -22.12 -7.51
CA ASP A 35 -4.34 -22.40 -6.56
C ASP A 35 -3.02 -21.74 -7.02
N HIS A 36 -2.17 -21.37 -6.08
CA HIS A 36 -0.87 -20.76 -6.34
C HIS A 36 0.06 -21.63 -7.22
N SER A 37 -0.17 -22.93 -7.30
CA SER A 37 0.50 -23.86 -8.21
C SER A 37 0.00 -23.75 -9.66
N GLN A 38 -1.22 -23.19 -9.88
CA GLN A 38 -1.80 -22.95 -11.18
C GLN A 38 -1.60 -21.48 -11.53
N LEU A 39 -0.55 -21.19 -12.23
CA LEU A 39 -0.06 -19.84 -12.43
C LEU A 39 -0.98 -18.97 -13.27
N SER A 40 -1.27 -17.79 -12.77
CA SER A 40 -1.57 -16.59 -13.58
C SER A 40 -0.57 -16.46 -14.73
N PRO A 41 -0.91 -15.77 -15.82
CA PRO A 41 0.02 -15.59 -16.93
C PRO A 41 1.43 -15.23 -16.42
N PRO A 42 2.46 -15.98 -16.79
CA PRO A 42 3.79 -15.89 -16.19
C PRO A 42 4.47 -14.53 -16.38
N ASN A 43 3.94 -13.70 -17.25
CA ASN A 43 4.43 -12.36 -17.53
C ASN A 43 3.98 -11.29 -16.50
N LEU A 44 3.13 -11.61 -15.54
CA LEU A 44 2.58 -10.65 -14.57
C LEU A 44 3.17 -10.81 -13.18
N ILE A 45 3.15 -12.04 -12.66
CA ILE A 45 3.79 -12.40 -11.40
C ILE A 45 4.75 -13.53 -11.72
N ALA A 46 6.05 -13.26 -11.69
CA ALA A 46 7.03 -14.24 -12.12
C ALA A 46 7.16 -15.40 -11.11
N THR A 47 7.37 -15.10 -9.84
CA THR A 47 7.53 -16.12 -8.79
C THR A 47 7.16 -15.58 -7.41
N ALA A 48 6.71 -16.46 -6.51
CA ALA A 48 6.83 -16.25 -5.08
C ALA A 48 8.23 -16.68 -4.66
N SER A 49 9.05 -15.75 -4.17
CA SER A 49 10.44 -16.07 -3.85
C SER A 49 10.57 -16.87 -2.55
N SER A 50 9.75 -16.57 -1.56
CA SER A 50 9.72 -17.33 -0.30
C SER A 50 8.53 -16.92 0.56
N LEU A 51 8.06 -17.84 1.40
CA LEU A 51 7.26 -17.53 2.58
C LEU A 51 8.19 -17.48 3.79
N GLY A 52 8.01 -16.47 4.64
CA GLY A 52 8.82 -16.29 5.84
C GLY A 52 7.99 -15.78 7.01
N TRP A 53 8.54 -15.93 8.19
CA TRP A 53 7.95 -15.46 9.42
C TRP A 53 8.47 -14.06 9.71
N ILE A 54 7.58 -13.16 10.13
CA ILE A 54 7.93 -11.83 10.61
C ILE A 54 7.87 -11.82 12.14
N HIS A 55 6.82 -12.41 12.68
CA HIS A 55 6.62 -12.53 14.12
C HIS A 55 6.32 -13.99 14.42
N PRO A 56 7.30 -14.78 14.79
CA PRO A 56 7.08 -16.10 15.34
C PRO A 56 6.77 -15.95 16.82
N ASN A 57 5.58 -16.32 17.23
CA ASN A 57 5.27 -16.56 18.62
C ASN A 57 5.13 -18.06 18.87
N PRO A 58 6.20 -18.86 18.73
CA PRO A 58 6.13 -20.20 19.23
C PRO A 58 6.07 -20.07 20.76
N PRO A 59 5.15 -20.75 21.43
CA PRO A 59 5.23 -20.82 22.87
C PRO A 59 6.56 -21.44 23.28
N PRO A 60 7.04 -21.14 24.46
CA PRO A 60 8.11 -21.89 25.06
C PRO A 60 7.80 -23.39 24.97
N ALA A 61 8.75 -24.17 24.53
CA ALA A 61 8.57 -25.61 24.37
C ALA A 61 7.97 -26.23 25.64
N GLY A 62 6.89 -26.99 25.49
CA GLY A 62 6.21 -27.67 26.59
C GLY A 62 5.13 -26.85 27.31
N ARG A 63 4.77 -25.67 26.81
CA ARG A 63 3.69 -24.87 27.40
C ARG A 63 2.44 -24.94 26.53
N GLU A 64 1.36 -25.48 27.10
CA GLU A 64 0.03 -25.39 26.50
C GLU A 64 -0.58 -24.02 26.86
N PRO A 65 -1.19 -23.28 25.93
CA PRO A 65 -1.92 -22.08 26.26
C PRO A 65 -3.19 -22.45 27.00
N THR A 66 -3.36 -21.93 28.16
CA THR A 66 -4.51 -22.24 29.03
C THR A 66 -5.56 -21.16 29.11
N ASP A 67 -5.27 -19.96 28.64
CA ASP A 67 -6.22 -18.85 28.60
C ASP A 67 -5.86 -17.78 27.54
N LEU A 68 -6.82 -16.92 27.25
CA LEU A 68 -6.75 -15.88 26.21
C LEU A 68 -5.59 -14.88 26.43
N GLU A 69 -5.28 -14.56 27.69
CA GLU A 69 -4.26 -13.57 28.04
C GLU A 69 -2.84 -14.09 27.80
N ARG A 70 -2.70 -15.40 27.67
CA ARG A 70 -1.42 -16.05 27.38
C ARG A 70 -1.23 -16.39 25.92
N LEU A 71 -2.23 -16.16 25.11
CA LEU A 71 -2.09 -16.23 23.67
C LEU A 71 -1.46 -14.92 23.20
N ASP A 72 -0.21 -14.98 22.81
CA ASP A 72 0.45 -13.87 22.13
C ASP A 72 -0.20 -13.67 20.78
N PHE A 73 -1.38 -13.05 20.76
CA PHE A 73 -2.11 -12.80 19.53
C PHE A 73 -1.30 -11.88 18.61
N ALA A 74 -1.19 -12.26 17.36
CA ALA A 74 -0.67 -11.42 16.29
C ALA A 74 -1.59 -11.54 15.08
N GLY A 75 -2.15 -10.43 14.63
CA GLY A 75 -3.09 -10.44 13.50
C GLY A 75 -3.31 -9.07 12.89
N PHE A 76 -4.06 -9.04 11.80
CA PHE A 76 -4.41 -7.82 11.06
C PHE A 76 -3.19 -6.99 10.66
N PRO A 77 -2.21 -7.59 9.93
CA PRO A 77 -0.97 -6.92 9.63
C PRO A 77 -1.12 -5.87 8.54
N ASN A 78 -0.27 -4.86 8.64
CA ASN A 78 -0.02 -3.86 7.61
C ASN A 78 1.48 -3.80 7.29
N VAL A 79 1.85 -3.28 6.14
CA VAL A 79 3.25 -3.09 5.75
C VAL A 79 3.41 -1.78 4.99
N SER A 80 4.52 -1.09 5.26
CA SER A 80 4.97 0.07 4.49
C SER A 80 6.45 -0.03 4.22
N VAL A 81 6.89 0.65 3.19
CA VAL A 81 8.30 0.87 2.90
C VAL A 81 8.58 2.35 3.12
N LEU A 82 9.55 2.61 3.95
CA LEU A 82 10.03 3.96 4.25
C LEU A 82 11.35 4.17 3.52
N ASP A 83 11.46 5.26 2.80
CA ASP A 83 12.73 5.69 2.23
C ASP A 83 13.58 6.33 3.33
N VAL A 84 14.79 5.85 3.52
CA VAL A 84 15.67 6.24 4.62
C VAL A 84 17.10 6.45 4.14
N ILE A 85 17.94 7.01 4.99
CA ILE A 85 19.38 6.99 4.78
C ILE A 85 19.94 5.74 5.46
N GLY A 86 20.52 4.85 4.67
CA GLY A 86 21.16 3.66 5.16
C GLY A 86 22.42 3.95 6.01
N THR A 87 22.90 2.92 6.68
CA THR A 87 24.11 3.03 7.54
C THR A 87 25.37 3.40 6.76
N ASP A 88 25.39 3.19 5.44
CA ASP A 88 26.47 3.62 4.54
C ASP A 88 26.30 5.06 4.03
N GLY A 89 25.28 5.77 4.54
CA GLY A 89 24.97 7.15 4.16
C GLY A 89 24.31 7.31 2.81
N ARG A 90 23.82 6.21 2.19
CA ARG A 90 23.13 6.23 0.90
C ARG A 90 21.62 6.06 1.10
N PRO A 91 20.79 6.50 0.11
CA PRO A 91 19.38 6.17 0.08
C PRO A 91 19.18 4.66 0.16
N ALA A 92 18.27 4.24 1.01
CA ALA A 92 17.92 2.86 1.28
C ALA A 92 16.43 2.77 1.63
N GLN A 93 15.92 1.56 1.75
CA GLN A 93 14.54 1.30 2.15
C GLN A 93 14.50 0.50 3.44
N LYS A 94 13.64 0.92 4.36
CA LYS A 94 13.28 0.21 5.58
C LYS A 94 11.84 -0.30 5.43
N VAL A 95 11.63 -1.61 5.55
CA VAL A 95 10.29 -2.20 5.55
C VAL A 95 9.81 -2.28 6.98
N ILE A 96 8.66 -1.67 7.26
CA ILE A 96 8.00 -1.74 8.56
C ILE A 96 6.70 -2.55 8.42
N THR A 97 6.56 -3.59 9.21
CA THR A 97 5.31 -4.35 9.33
C THR A 97 4.73 -4.12 10.71
N THR A 98 3.49 -3.68 10.75
CA THR A 98 2.73 -3.50 12.00
C THR A 98 1.63 -4.55 12.10
N PHE A 99 1.28 -4.96 13.30
CA PHE A 99 0.20 -5.90 13.55
C PHE A 99 -0.38 -5.68 14.96
N THR A 100 -1.64 -6.09 15.14
CA THR A 100 -2.28 -5.97 16.44
C THR A 100 -1.93 -7.17 17.32
N THR A 101 -1.79 -6.92 18.61
CA THR A 101 -1.54 -7.95 19.64
C THR A 101 -2.76 -8.22 20.51
N ASN A 102 -3.91 -7.65 20.15
CA ASN A 102 -5.20 -7.93 20.79
C ASN A 102 -6.09 -8.69 19.82
N VAL A 103 -6.90 -9.57 20.36
CA VAL A 103 -7.96 -10.24 19.61
C VAL A 103 -8.95 -9.23 19.02
N ASP A 104 -9.62 -9.62 17.94
CA ASP A 104 -10.69 -8.82 17.35
C ASP A 104 -11.77 -8.42 18.40
N LYS A 105 -12.43 -7.29 18.17
CA LYS A 105 -13.48 -6.72 19.04
C LYS A 105 -13.00 -6.01 20.31
N VAL A 106 -11.72 -5.78 20.49
CA VAL A 106 -11.19 -4.98 21.59
C VAL A 106 -11.06 -3.52 21.16
N VAL A 107 -11.65 -2.60 21.92
CA VAL A 107 -11.65 -1.16 21.59
C VAL A 107 -10.27 -0.52 21.79
N THR A 108 -9.49 -1.04 22.73
CA THR A 108 -8.11 -0.57 22.96
C THR A 108 -7.16 -1.53 22.27
N LEU A 109 -6.70 -1.15 21.10
CA LEU A 109 -5.74 -1.95 20.35
C LEU A 109 -4.33 -1.67 20.86
N THR A 110 -3.54 -2.72 21.04
CA THR A 110 -2.09 -2.68 21.15
C THR A 110 -1.48 -3.18 19.85
N SER A 111 -0.35 -2.66 19.48
CA SER A 111 0.35 -3.05 18.25
C SER A 111 1.83 -3.21 18.50
N GLU A 112 2.42 -4.07 17.70
CA GLU A 112 3.85 -4.19 17.54
C GLU A 112 4.25 -3.93 16.09
N ALA A 113 5.51 -3.58 15.91
CA ALA A 113 6.14 -3.44 14.62
C ALA A 113 7.42 -4.27 14.55
N ALA A 114 7.67 -4.88 13.40
CA ALA A 114 8.92 -5.50 13.06
C ALA A 114 9.55 -4.78 11.85
N LEU A 115 10.87 -4.64 11.85
CA LEU A 115 11.62 -3.89 10.86
C LEU A 115 12.51 -4.81 10.03
N SER A 116 12.65 -4.48 8.75
CA SER A 116 13.58 -5.12 7.82
C SER A 116 14.39 -4.05 7.08
N THR A 117 15.68 -4.29 6.90
CA THR A 117 16.61 -3.45 6.13
C THR A 117 17.17 -4.17 4.90
N ASP A 118 16.66 -5.36 4.59
CA ASP A 118 17.10 -6.20 3.47
C ASP A 118 15.97 -6.44 2.44
N GLY A 119 15.03 -5.49 2.32
CA GLY A 119 13.92 -5.57 1.39
C GLY A 119 12.84 -6.58 1.78
N GLY A 120 12.64 -6.80 3.08
CA GLY A 120 11.62 -7.69 3.61
C GLY A 120 12.01 -9.17 3.59
N VAL A 121 13.29 -9.50 3.39
CA VAL A 121 13.77 -10.90 3.42
C VAL A 121 13.81 -11.40 4.85
N THR A 122 14.40 -10.62 5.75
CA THR A 122 14.43 -10.91 7.19
C THR A 122 13.91 -9.74 8.00
N PHE A 123 13.36 -10.02 9.16
CA PHE A 123 12.86 -9.02 10.10
C PHE A 123 13.52 -9.19 11.46
N GLY A 124 13.78 -8.08 12.13
CA GLY A 124 14.20 -8.04 13.51
C GLY A 124 13.06 -8.43 14.47
N PRO A 125 13.33 -8.46 15.78
CA PRO A 125 12.31 -8.64 16.81
C PRO A 125 11.23 -7.57 16.67
N SER A 126 9.99 -7.92 17.02
CA SER A 126 8.91 -6.94 17.08
C SER A 126 8.96 -6.16 18.39
N GLU A 127 8.59 -4.89 18.32
CA GLU A 127 8.53 -3.97 19.45
C GLU A 127 7.20 -3.22 19.45
N ALA A 128 6.77 -2.79 20.65
CA ALA A 128 5.54 -2.03 20.80
C ALA A 128 5.58 -0.73 19.96
N THR A 129 4.50 -0.45 19.24
CA THR A 129 4.39 0.73 18.37
C THR A 129 3.02 1.39 18.51
N PRO A 130 2.92 2.72 18.36
CA PRO A 130 1.63 3.38 18.23
C PRO A 130 0.98 3.20 16.84
N LEU A 131 1.74 2.74 15.84
CA LEU A 131 1.24 2.54 14.48
C LEU A 131 0.22 1.41 14.42
N ARG A 132 -0.80 1.61 13.57
CA ARG A 132 -1.86 0.63 13.28
C ARG A 132 -2.00 0.40 11.78
N GLU A 133 -2.18 1.50 11.04
CA GLU A 133 -2.27 1.51 9.60
C GLU A 133 -0.91 1.83 8.97
N SER A 134 -0.82 1.56 7.67
CA SER A 134 0.40 1.82 6.89
C SER A 134 0.72 3.31 6.83
N PRO A 135 1.88 3.75 7.25
CA PRO A 135 2.33 5.12 7.05
C PRO A 135 2.65 5.41 5.58
N VAL A 136 2.49 6.67 5.19
CA VAL A 136 2.89 7.21 3.88
C VAL A 136 3.82 8.41 4.06
N GLU A 137 4.71 8.63 3.10
CA GLU A 137 5.47 9.85 2.99
C GLU A 137 4.58 10.97 2.44
N LEU A 138 4.63 12.14 3.06
CA LEU A 138 3.95 13.35 2.61
C LEU A 138 4.90 14.27 1.83
N LEU A 139 4.31 15.16 1.01
CA LEU A 139 5.06 16.16 0.24
C LEU A 139 5.90 17.13 1.10
N ASP A 140 5.57 17.24 2.39
CA ASP A 140 6.37 18.01 3.35
C ASP A 140 7.49 17.19 4.01
N GLY A 141 7.73 15.96 3.57
CA GLY A 141 8.80 15.08 4.07
C GLY A 141 8.53 14.45 5.43
N ARG A 142 7.29 14.46 5.90
CA ARG A 142 6.87 13.69 7.07
C ARG A 142 6.27 12.37 6.66
N TYR A 143 6.38 11.37 7.51
CA TYR A 143 5.52 10.20 7.45
C TYR A 143 4.21 10.47 8.18
N PHE A 144 3.13 9.93 7.66
CA PHE A 144 1.78 10.13 8.18
C PHE A 144 1.01 8.81 8.21
N ALA A 145 0.34 8.53 9.33
CA ALA A 145 -0.57 7.40 9.49
C ALA A 145 -1.79 7.81 10.31
N THR A 146 -2.85 7.00 10.25
CA THR A 146 -4.05 7.17 11.08
C THR A 146 -4.21 6.02 12.06
N GLU A 147 -4.90 6.28 13.18
CA GLU A 147 -5.50 5.23 13.98
C GLU A 147 -6.73 4.65 13.26
N TYR A 148 -7.15 3.46 13.65
CA TYR A 148 -8.24 2.75 12.97
C TYR A 148 -9.63 3.24 13.39
N TYR A 149 -9.86 3.57 14.67
CA TYR A 149 -11.19 3.87 15.19
C TYR A 149 -11.42 5.36 15.46
N PRO A 150 -12.19 6.08 14.59
CA PRO A 150 -12.68 7.40 14.91
C PRO A 150 -13.67 7.35 16.10
N LYS A 151 -13.53 8.26 17.03
CA LYS A 151 -14.42 8.40 18.19
C LYS A 151 -15.43 9.51 17.94
N ARG A 152 -16.71 9.18 17.82
CA ARG A 152 -17.77 10.18 17.69
C ARG A 152 -17.74 11.15 18.88
N THR A 153 -17.75 12.45 18.61
CA THR A 153 -17.75 13.53 19.61
C THR A 153 -18.97 14.43 19.53
N GLY A 154 -19.73 14.35 18.43
CA GLY A 154 -20.96 15.10 18.21
C GLY A 154 -21.76 14.51 17.05
N PRO A 155 -22.90 15.12 16.72
CA PRO A 155 -23.73 14.66 15.61
C PRO A 155 -22.98 14.63 14.27
N HIS A 156 -22.13 15.62 14.04
CA HIS A 156 -21.40 15.83 12.78
C HIS A 156 -19.90 15.74 12.93
N THR A 157 -19.40 15.24 14.07
CA THR A 157 -17.98 15.24 14.38
C THR A 157 -17.51 13.96 15.01
N ALA A 158 -16.28 13.57 14.65
CA ALA A 158 -15.53 12.50 15.32
C ALA A 158 -14.06 12.95 15.50
N ARG A 159 -13.34 12.30 16.39
CA ARG A 159 -11.90 12.45 16.59
C ARG A 159 -11.19 11.21 16.10
N LEU A 160 -10.10 11.38 15.37
CA LEU A 160 -9.23 10.32 14.88
C LEU A 160 -7.80 10.60 15.33
N GLY A 161 -7.13 9.63 15.93
CA GLY A 161 -5.70 9.72 16.18
C GLY A 161 -4.92 9.73 14.87
N VAL A 162 -3.95 10.61 14.76
CA VAL A 162 -3.00 10.67 13.65
C VAL A 162 -1.58 10.66 14.19
N LEU A 163 -0.70 10.06 13.44
CA LEU A 163 0.68 9.81 13.77
C LEU A 163 1.56 10.42 12.68
N THR A 164 2.58 11.14 13.08
CA THR A 164 3.57 11.71 12.17
C THR A 164 4.97 11.44 12.66
N SER A 165 5.89 11.22 11.74
CA SER A 165 7.32 11.09 12.00
C SER A 165 8.09 11.84 10.94
N ALA A 166 9.21 12.48 11.29
CA ALA A 166 10.07 13.10 10.30
C ALA A 166 10.83 12.04 9.50
N VAL A 167 11.08 12.29 8.22
CA VAL A 167 11.93 11.39 7.40
C VAL A 167 13.32 11.25 8.00
N ALA A 168 13.85 12.32 8.61
CA ALA A 168 15.15 12.29 9.28
C ALA A 168 15.20 11.33 10.48
N ASP A 169 14.07 11.00 11.08
CA ASP A 169 13.95 10.07 12.21
C ASP A 169 13.79 8.60 11.75
N ASP A 170 13.92 8.34 10.46
CA ASP A 170 13.81 7.00 9.86
C ASP A 170 12.50 6.26 10.22
N GLY A 171 11.46 7.00 10.62
CA GLY A 171 10.19 6.45 11.08
C GLY A 171 10.28 5.75 12.44
N GLU A 172 11.24 6.10 13.29
CA GLU A 172 11.40 5.54 14.64
C GLU A 172 10.59 6.33 15.66
N ASP A 173 10.56 7.65 15.57
CA ASP A 173 9.85 8.54 16.49
C ASP A 173 8.50 8.97 15.91
N TRP A 174 7.41 8.55 16.57
CA TRP A 174 6.05 8.86 16.16
C TRP A 174 5.38 9.83 17.12
N LEU A 175 5.07 11.02 16.60
CA LEU A 175 4.28 12.01 17.33
C LEU A 175 2.78 11.76 17.10
N ARG A 176 2.08 11.45 18.19
CA ARG A 176 0.63 11.27 18.15
C ARG A 176 -0.08 12.61 18.36
N SER A 177 -1.00 12.93 17.48
CA SER A 177 -1.95 14.03 17.62
C SER A 177 -3.38 13.56 17.35
N VAL A 178 -4.35 14.47 17.43
CA VAL A 178 -5.76 14.14 17.25
C VAL A 178 -6.35 15.05 16.17
N ALA A 179 -6.80 14.46 15.07
CA ALA A 179 -7.55 15.13 14.03
C ALA A 179 -9.05 15.21 14.36
N THR A 180 -9.72 16.24 13.84
CA THR A 180 -11.17 16.35 13.85
C THR A 180 -11.73 15.94 12.50
N LEU A 181 -12.59 14.93 12.46
CA LEU A 181 -13.37 14.56 11.29
C LEU A 181 -14.71 15.30 11.33
N ARG A 182 -15.12 15.89 10.19
CA ARG A 182 -16.40 16.59 10.04
C ARG A 182 -17.20 16.03 8.87
N THR A 183 -18.49 15.83 9.08
CA THR A 183 -19.42 15.32 8.08
C THR A 183 -20.70 16.14 8.07
N PRO A 184 -21.32 16.39 6.90
CA PRO A 184 -22.60 17.08 6.82
C PRO A 184 -23.76 16.23 7.36
N ASP A 185 -23.65 14.91 7.34
CA ASP A 185 -24.70 13.99 7.79
C ASP A 185 -24.53 13.64 9.28
N GLU A 186 -25.64 13.35 9.96
CA GLU A 186 -25.62 13.01 11.38
C GLU A 186 -25.08 11.59 11.60
N LEU A 187 -23.95 11.49 12.31
CA LEU A 187 -23.31 10.22 12.66
C LEU A 187 -24.14 9.41 13.65
N ARG A 188 -24.42 8.16 13.34
CA ARG A 188 -24.95 7.16 14.28
C ARG A 188 -23.82 6.43 15.00
N SER A 189 -22.75 6.06 14.26
CA SER A 189 -21.53 5.46 14.83
C SER A 189 -20.29 5.91 14.07
N GLY A 190 -19.13 5.90 14.74
CA GLY A 190 -17.87 6.35 14.16
C GLY A 190 -17.31 5.46 13.04
N GLY A 191 -17.59 4.16 13.06
CA GLY A 191 -17.00 3.22 12.09
C GLY A 191 -15.50 3.07 12.23
N ALA A 192 -14.78 2.99 11.10
CA ALA A 192 -13.32 2.91 11.08
C ALA A 192 -12.69 3.63 9.88
N ALA A 193 -11.47 4.10 10.07
CA ALA A 193 -10.56 4.48 8.99
C ALA A 193 -9.83 3.22 8.53
N HIS A 194 -9.76 2.97 7.22
CA HIS A 194 -9.15 1.77 6.67
C HIS A 194 -8.35 2.12 5.42
N GLY A 195 -7.21 1.49 5.27
CA GLY A 195 -6.38 1.67 4.10
C GLY A 195 -5.28 2.72 4.28
N THR A 196 -4.39 2.74 3.31
CA THR A 196 -3.27 3.66 3.27
C THR A 196 -3.76 5.06 2.86
N PRO A 197 -3.38 6.13 3.56
CA PRO A 197 -3.67 7.50 3.12
C PRO A 197 -3.08 7.78 1.74
N VAL A 198 -3.70 8.71 0.99
CA VAL A 198 -3.19 9.17 -0.31
C VAL A 198 -3.04 10.68 -0.24
N GLN A 199 -1.89 11.21 -0.63
CA GLN A 199 -1.72 12.64 -0.80
C GLN A 199 -1.75 13.03 -2.27
N LEU A 200 -2.58 14.03 -2.59
CA LEU A 200 -2.65 14.61 -3.93
C LEU A 200 -1.51 15.61 -4.15
N ALA A 201 -1.22 15.92 -5.42
CA ALA A 201 -0.16 16.87 -5.78
C ALA A 201 -0.34 18.29 -5.19
N ASP A 202 -1.58 18.68 -4.90
CA ASP A 202 -1.90 19.96 -4.23
C ASP A 202 -1.68 19.92 -2.69
N GLY A 203 -1.16 18.81 -2.17
CA GLY A 203 -0.91 18.62 -0.74
C GLY A 203 -2.11 18.09 0.06
N THR A 204 -3.28 17.95 -0.56
CA THR A 204 -4.48 17.42 0.11
C THR A 204 -4.25 15.96 0.53
N ILE A 205 -4.41 15.66 1.81
CA ILE A 205 -4.34 14.30 2.35
C ILE A 205 -5.74 13.68 2.32
N LEU A 206 -5.87 12.51 1.70
CA LEU A 206 -7.10 11.73 1.63
C LEU A 206 -7.00 10.50 2.53
N ILE A 207 -8.07 10.24 3.28
CA ILE A 207 -8.25 9.00 4.04
C ILE A 207 -9.62 8.41 3.72
N THR A 208 -9.74 7.08 3.76
CA THR A 208 -11.02 6.40 3.66
C THR A 208 -11.58 6.10 5.03
N VAL A 209 -12.87 6.33 5.20
CA VAL A 209 -13.60 6.06 6.44
C VAL A 209 -14.92 5.40 6.07
N TYR A 210 -15.35 4.42 6.84
CA TYR A 210 -16.72 3.94 6.77
C TYR A 210 -17.44 4.22 8.08
N ALA A 211 -18.68 4.67 7.99
CA ALA A 211 -19.48 5.03 9.16
C ALA A 211 -20.96 4.73 8.91
N ARG A 212 -21.75 4.76 9.99
CA ARG A 212 -23.22 4.70 9.94
C ARG A 212 -23.79 6.08 10.25
N TYR A 213 -24.82 6.42 9.51
CA TYR A 213 -25.54 7.69 9.64
C TYR A 213 -26.97 7.46 10.12
N GLN A 214 -27.59 8.49 10.69
CA GLN A 214 -29.00 8.45 11.06
C GLN A 214 -29.86 8.14 9.84
N GLY A 215 -30.86 7.29 10.04
CA GLY A 215 -31.74 6.85 8.96
C GLY A 215 -31.18 5.75 8.05
N SER A 216 -29.97 5.23 8.35
CA SER A 216 -29.37 4.12 7.62
C SER A 216 -28.86 3.03 8.56
N ASP A 217 -29.16 1.78 8.24
CA ASP A 217 -28.65 0.62 8.99
C ASP A 217 -27.31 0.09 8.42
N GLY A 218 -27.03 0.33 7.15
CA GLY A 218 -25.79 -0.06 6.49
C GLY A 218 -24.66 0.95 6.72
N PHE A 219 -23.42 0.47 6.62
CA PHE A 219 -22.25 1.32 6.57
C PHE A 219 -22.11 1.99 5.20
N GLN A 220 -21.65 3.23 5.20
CA GLN A 220 -21.30 4.01 4.02
C GLN A 220 -19.78 4.20 3.99
N ALA A 221 -19.17 3.94 2.82
CA ALA A 221 -17.75 4.19 2.58
C ALA A 221 -17.53 5.57 1.98
N GLU A 222 -16.58 6.33 2.52
CA GLU A 222 -16.36 7.74 2.23
C GLU A 222 -14.89 8.09 2.11
N VAL A 223 -14.61 9.20 1.43
CA VAL A 223 -13.30 9.88 1.45
C VAL A 223 -13.41 11.15 2.26
N TYR A 224 -12.48 11.34 3.16
CA TYR A 224 -12.24 12.56 3.91
C TYR A 224 -10.95 13.21 3.43
N ALA A 225 -10.91 14.53 3.39
CA ALA A 225 -9.79 15.31 2.92
C ALA A 225 -9.30 16.31 3.96
N SER A 226 -8.00 16.43 4.09
CA SER A 226 -7.32 17.45 4.89
C SER A 226 -6.45 18.33 4.00
N THR A 227 -6.56 19.65 4.16
CA THR A 227 -5.69 20.65 3.53
C THR A 227 -4.81 21.37 4.55
N ASP A 228 -4.83 20.93 5.82
CA ASP A 228 -4.14 21.56 6.94
C ASP A 228 -3.10 20.62 7.59
N GLY A 229 -2.63 19.63 6.81
CA GLY A 229 -1.60 18.69 7.25
C GLY A 229 -2.10 17.62 8.22
N GLY A 230 -3.37 17.21 8.11
CA GLY A 230 -3.96 16.14 8.90
C GLY A 230 -4.58 16.57 10.21
N ARG A 231 -4.77 17.88 10.46
CA ARG A 231 -5.43 18.38 11.70
C ARG A 231 -6.95 18.29 11.63
N THR A 232 -7.51 18.59 10.45
CA THR A 232 -8.95 18.53 10.20
C THR A 232 -9.19 17.78 8.92
N PHE A 233 -10.16 16.88 8.94
CA PHE A 233 -10.64 16.16 7.77
C PHE A 233 -12.11 16.46 7.55
N GLU A 234 -12.43 17.01 6.40
CA GLU A 234 -13.80 17.23 5.94
C GLU A 234 -14.21 16.10 5.00
N ARG A 235 -15.44 15.60 5.11
CA ARG A 235 -15.94 14.62 4.15
C ARG A 235 -15.92 15.22 2.74
N ARG A 236 -15.10 14.66 1.87
CA ARG A 236 -14.91 15.14 0.50
C ARG A 236 -15.89 14.52 -0.48
N GLY A 237 -16.15 13.21 -0.32
CA GLY A 237 -17.06 12.48 -1.19
C GLY A 237 -17.51 11.16 -0.57
N VAL A 238 -18.60 10.63 -1.13
CA VAL A 238 -19.13 9.33 -0.78
C VAL A 238 -18.75 8.34 -1.88
N ILE A 239 -17.97 7.31 -1.54
CA ILE A 239 -17.55 6.26 -2.46
C ILE A 239 -18.72 5.32 -2.73
N ALA A 240 -19.38 4.85 -1.66
CA ALA A 240 -20.48 3.91 -1.75
C ALA A 240 -21.47 4.11 -0.60
N ARG A 241 -22.75 4.19 -0.93
CA ARG A 241 -23.87 4.17 0.03
C ARG A 241 -24.41 2.76 0.17
N PRO A 242 -25.07 2.41 1.29
CA PRO A 242 -25.81 1.17 1.38
C PRO A 242 -26.71 0.99 0.13
N ASP A 243 -26.75 -0.22 -0.39
CA ASP A 243 -27.55 -0.52 -1.57
C ASP A 243 -29.05 -0.66 -1.21
N GLU A 244 -29.90 -0.87 -2.23
CA GLU A 244 -31.36 -1.01 -2.06
C GLU A 244 -31.73 -2.21 -1.18
N ALA A 245 -30.87 -3.22 -1.08
CA ALA A 245 -31.05 -4.37 -0.19
C ALA A 245 -30.59 -4.07 1.25
N GLY A 246 -30.10 -2.86 1.53
CA GLY A 246 -29.58 -2.43 2.84
C GLY A 246 -28.18 -2.94 3.16
N TYR A 247 -27.49 -3.54 2.19
CA TYR A 247 -26.11 -4.00 2.39
C TYR A 247 -25.14 -2.81 2.46
N GLY A 248 -24.28 -2.84 3.46
CA GLY A 248 -23.32 -1.76 3.70
C GLY A 248 -22.02 -1.95 2.94
N TYR A 249 -21.28 -0.83 2.84
CA TYR A 249 -19.92 -0.79 2.33
C TYR A 249 -18.98 -0.37 3.45
N THR A 250 -17.90 -1.12 3.63
CA THR A 250 -16.97 -0.93 4.74
C THR A 250 -15.56 -0.66 4.23
N GLU A 251 -14.62 -1.48 4.56
CA GLU A 251 -13.19 -1.33 4.28
C GLU A 251 -12.92 -0.95 2.82
N ALA A 252 -12.41 0.25 2.62
CA ALA A 252 -12.07 0.76 1.28
C ALA A 252 -10.57 0.99 1.17
N ALA A 253 -9.94 0.37 0.16
CA ALA A 253 -8.60 0.72 -0.28
C ALA A 253 -8.68 1.84 -1.32
N LEU A 254 -7.74 2.77 -1.28
CA LEU A 254 -7.63 3.90 -2.19
C LEU A 254 -6.24 3.94 -2.82
N ALA A 255 -6.17 4.17 -4.13
CA ALA A 255 -4.91 4.47 -4.81
C ALA A 255 -5.11 5.54 -5.87
N GLN A 256 -4.13 6.43 -6.01
CA GLN A 256 -4.02 7.30 -7.17
C GLN A 256 -3.19 6.59 -8.23
N VAL A 257 -3.73 6.40 -9.42
CA VAL A 257 -3.05 5.72 -10.52
C VAL A 257 -2.33 6.71 -11.44
N MET A 258 -1.56 6.21 -12.40
CA MET A 258 -0.62 7.02 -13.18
C MET A 258 -1.20 8.24 -13.87
N ASP A 259 -2.48 8.21 -14.26
CA ASP A 259 -3.17 9.34 -14.90
C ASP A 259 -3.83 10.31 -13.89
N GLY A 260 -3.61 10.10 -12.59
CA GLY A 260 -4.18 10.91 -11.51
C GLY A 260 -5.59 10.50 -11.08
N THR A 261 -6.22 9.54 -11.73
CA THR A 261 -7.51 8.99 -11.30
C THR A 261 -7.37 8.28 -9.94
N LEU A 262 -8.36 8.46 -9.07
CA LEU A 262 -8.45 7.66 -7.85
C LEU A 262 -9.26 6.39 -8.13
N VAL A 263 -8.73 5.26 -7.72
CA VAL A 263 -9.39 3.95 -7.74
C VAL A 263 -9.67 3.54 -6.30
N ALA A 264 -10.92 3.17 -6.00
CA ALA A 264 -11.30 2.60 -4.72
C ALA A 264 -11.79 1.16 -4.93
N VAL A 265 -11.27 0.21 -4.15
CA VAL A 265 -11.84 -1.13 -4.01
C VAL A 265 -12.39 -1.27 -2.61
N ILE A 266 -13.65 -1.72 -2.50
CA ILE A 266 -14.45 -1.58 -1.29
C ILE A 266 -15.06 -2.92 -0.95
N ARG A 267 -15.01 -3.29 0.33
CA ARG A 267 -15.76 -4.43 0.86
C ARG A 267 -17.25 -4.09 0.91
N ARG A 268 -18.07 -4.92 0.30
CA ARG A 268 -19.53 -4.90 0.42
C ARG A 268 -19.95 -6.02 1.36
N ASP A 269 -20.53 -5.64 2.48
CA ASP A 269 -21.12 -6.55 3.45
C ASP A 269 -22.56 -6.88 3.07
N GLY A 270 -22.91 -8.14 3.08
CA GLY A 270 -24.25 -8.62 2.81
C GLY A 270 -24.24 -9.97 2.10
N GLY A 271 -25.35 -10.70 2.21
CA GLY A 271 -25.42 -12.08 1.74
C GLY A 271 -24.62 -13.05 2.61
N THR A 272 -24.28 -14.21 2.06
CA THR A 272 -23.55 -15.26 2.79
C THR A 272 -22.09 -14.86 3.04
N TYR A 273 -21.48 -14.13 2.11
CA TYR A 273 -20.08 -13.73 2.19
C TYR A 273 -19.88 -12.28 1.78
N ALA A 274 -18.89 -11.63 2.35
CA ALA A 274 -18.44 -10.32 1.88
C ALA A 274 -17.88 -10.42 0.46
N THR A 275 -18.16 -9.39 -0.34
CA THR A 275 -17.70 -9.28 -1.74
C THR A 275 -16.96 -7.97 -1.95
N LEU A 276 -16.26 -7.84 -3.07
CA LEU A 276 -15.56 -6.63 -3.42
C LEU A 276 -16.27 -5.87 -4.54
N SER A 277 -16.31 -4.57 -4.41
CA SER A 277 -16.79 -3.63 -5.43
C SER A 277 -15.71 -2.59 -5.72
N GLN A 278 -15.79 -1.95 -6.87
CA GLN A 278 -14.87 -0.91 -7.30
C GLN A 278 -15.62 0.35 -7.70
N ALA A 279 -15.05 1.50 -7.38
CA ALA A 279 -15.48 2.83 -7.84
C ALA A 279 -14.27 3.68 -8.26
N ARG A 280 -14.49 4.71 -9.05
CA ARG A 280 -13.46 5.58 -9.61
C ARG A 280 -13.83 7.04 -9.47
N SER A 281 -12.82 7.91 -9.31
CA SER A 281 -12.98 9.37 -9.25
C SER A 281 -11.93 10.06 -10.12
N ALA A 282 -12.36 10.94 -11.00
CA ALA A 282 -11.50 11.77 -11.85
C ALA A 282 -11.29 13.19 -11.32
N ASP A 283 -11.88 13.54 -10.17
CA ASP A 283 -11.89 14.89 -9.61
C ASP A 283 -11.30 14.98 -8.19
N GLY A 284 -10.39 14.05 -7.90
CA GLY A 284 -9.68 13.99 -6.61
C GLY A 284 -10.59 13.56 -5.46
N GLY A 285 -11.58 12.69 -5.69
CA GLY A 285 -12.41 12.08 -4.67
C GLY A 285 -13.69 12.84 -4.33
N ARG A 286 -14.08 13.86 -5.11
CA ARG A 286 -15.32 14.63 -4.88
C ARG A 286 -16.55 13.87 -5.39
N THR A 287 -16.44 13.30 -6.58
CA THR A 287 -17.49 12.46 -7.17
C THR A 287 -16.93 11.08 -7.55
N TRP A 288 -17.79 10.10 -7.49
CA TRP A 288 -17.43 8.70 -7.72
C TRP A 288 -18.40 8.03 -8.68
N THR A 289 -17.90 7.13 -9.51
CA THR A 289 -18.78 6.23 -10.26
C THR A 289 -19.57 5.36 -9.29
N SER A 290 -20.76 4.89 -9.71
CA SER A 290 -21.49 3.90 -8.92
C SER A 290 -20.62 2.66 -8.68
N PRO A 291 -20.58 2.13 -7.44
CA PRO A 291 -19.83 0.92 -7.15
C PRO A 291 -20.29 -0.26 -8.01
N ALA A 292 -19.39 -0.89 -8.72
CA ALA A 292 -19.63 -2.08 -9.50
C ALA A 292 -18.92 -3.27 -8.85
N GLY A 293 -19.52 -4.47 -8.91
CA GLY A 293 -18.87 -5.68 -8.42
C GLY A 293 -17.53 -5.89 -9.12
N LEU A 294 -16.49 -6.16 -8.33
CA LEU A 294 -15.15 -6.43 -8.85
C LEU A 294 -15.17 -7.66 -9.73
N ARG A 295 -14.45 -7.64 -10.84
CA ARG A 295 -14.35 -8.75 -11.80
C ARG A 295 -12.91 -8.96 -12.22
N PHE A 296 -12.56 -10.22 -12.48
CA PHE A 296 -11.30 -10.62 -13.08
C PHE A 296 -11.50 -10.97 -14.54
N ALA A 297 -10.51 -10.70 -15.38
CA ALA A 297 -10.54 -11.03 -16.79
C ALA A 297 -10.78 -12.52 -17.01
N GLY A 298 -11.74 -12.84 -17.88
CA GLY A 298 -12.10 -14.23 -18.21
C GLY A 298 -12.89 -14.99 -17.14
N MET A 299 -13.25 -14.34 -16.02
CA MET A 299 -14.02 -14.95 -14.93
C MET A 299 -15.39 -14.26 -14.81
N ASP A 300 -16.46 -15.01 -15.09
CA ASP A 300 -17.85 -14.54 -14.88
C ASP A 300 -18.38 -15.02 -13.52
N CYS A 301 -17.89 -14.39 -12.46
CA CYS A 301 -18.20 -14.77 -11.09
C CYS A 301 -18.09 -13.56 -10.15
N VAL A 302 -18.59 -13.71 -8.93
CA VAL A 302 -18.53 -12.68 -7.89
C VAL A 302 -17.27 -12.85 -7.04
N VAL A 303 -16.45 -11.80 -6.96
CA VAL A 303 -15.22 -11.81 -6.18
C VAL A 303 -15.53 -11.63 -4.70
N ARG A 304 -15.18 -12.64 -3.89
CA ARG A 304 -15.22 -12.55 -2.44
C ARG A 304 -13.95 -11.88 -1.92
N GLY A 305 -14.06 -11.18 -0.80
CA GLY A 305 -12.90 -10.62 -0.15
C GLY A 305 -13.25 -9.68 0.98
N VAL A 306 -12.24 -9.42 1.82
CA VAL A 306 -12.26 -8.44 2.91
C VAL A 306 -10.97 -7.65 2.90
N ALA A 307 -10.97 -6.50 3.56
CA ALA A 307 -9.80 -5.66 3.78
C ALA A 307 -8.92 -5.49 2.53
N PRO A 308 -9.48 -5.04 1.40
CA PRO A 308 -8.68 -4.86 0.19
C PRO A 308 -7.54 -3.87 0.44
N ARG A 309 -6.43 -4.07 -0.28
CA ARG A 309 -5.30 -3.14 -0.33
C ARG A 309 -4.93 -2.87 -1.78
N LEU A 310 -4.70 -1.63 -2.11
CA LEU A 310 -4.25 -1.17 -3.42
C LEU A 310 -2.83 -0.62 -3.32
N LEU A 311 -2.00 -0.95 -4.29
CA LEU A 311 -0.62 -0.49 -4.39
C LEU A 311 -0.33 -0.10 -5.84
N LEU A 312 -0.01 1.16 -6.09
CA LEU A 312 0.65 1.55 -7.32
C LEU A 312 2.15 1.26 -7.17
N MET A 313 2.63 0.30 -7.97
CA MET A 313 4.04 -0.05 -8.02
C MET A 313 4.86 1.08 -8.66
N PRO A 314 6.16 1.21 -8.35
CA PRO A 314 7.02 2.17 -9.03
C PRO A 314 7.03 2.03 -10.55
N ASP A 315 6.83 0.84 -11.09
CA ASP A 315 6.75 0.58 -12.54
C ASP A 315 5.36 0.84 -13.16
N GLY A 316 4.44 1.44 -12.41
CA GLY A 316 3.11 1.82 -12.89
C GLY A 316 2.07 0.71 -12.86
N LYS A 317 2.41 -0.50 -12.42
CA LYS A 317 1.41 -1.55 -12.21
C LYS A 317 0.57 -1.25 -10.99
N LEU A 318 -0.74 -1.38 -11.12
CA LEU A 318 -1.64 -1.34 -9.97
C LEU A 318 -1.90 -2.77 -9.48
N VAL A 319 -1.60 -3.01 -8.22
CA VAL A 319 -1.79 -4.32 -7.56
C VAL A 319 -2.90 -4.22 -6.52
N LEU A 320 -3.74 -5.23 -6.49
CA LEU A 320 -4.80 -5.42 -5.50
C LEU A 320 -4.50 -6.69 -4.69
N SER A 321 -4.61 -6.56 -3.37
CA SER A 321 -4.55 -7.67 -2.43
C SER A 321 -5.83 -7.73 -1.60
N ALA A 322 -6.32 -8.92 -1.32
CA ALA A 322 -7.40 -9.16 -0.38
C ALA A 322 -7.35 -10.61 0.12
N GLY A 323 -8.25 -10.93 1.04
CA GLY A 323 -8.38 -12.29 1.56
C GLY A 323 -9.82 -12.71 1.75
N ARG A 324 -10.00 -13.93 2.26
CA ARG A 324 -11.25 -14.69 2.44
C ARG A 324 -11.92 -15.12 1.13
N PRO A 325 -11.98 -16.44 0.87
CA PRO A 325 -11.45 -17.50 1.74
C PRO A 325 -9.92 -17.56 1.78
N ASP A 326 -9.25 -17.35 0.65
CA ASP A 326 -7.79 -17.39 0.51
C ASP A 326 -7.23 -15.99 0.36
N ASN A 327 -5.98 -15.77 0.71
CA ASN A 327 -5.28 -14.54 0.39
C ASN A 327 -4.79 -14.59 -1.06
N TRP A 328 -4.89 -13.47 -1.76
CA TRP A 328 -4.55 -13.40 -3.17
C TRP A 328 -4.02 -12.03 -3.59
N LEU A 329 -3.36 -12.02 -4.74
CA LEU A 329 -2.93 -10.82 -5.45
C LEU A 329 -3.54 -10.82 -6.86
N ALA A 330 -3.94 -9.65 -7.33
CA ALA A 330 -4.30 -9.40 -8.73
C ALA A 330 -3.59 -8.16 -9.24
N VAL A 331 -3.28 -8.14 -10.54
CA VAL A 331 -2.63 -7.01 -11.21
C VAL A 331 -3.57 -6.43 -12.24
N SER A 332 -3.70 -5.11 -12.29
CA SER A 332 -4.45 -4.45 -13.36
C SER A 332 -3.68 -4.52 -14.67
N ARG A 333 -4.37 -4.90 -15.76
CA ARG A 333 -3.77 -5.03 -17.10
C ARG A 333 -3.14 -3.72 -17.58
N ASP A 334 -3.81 -2.61 -17.33
CA ASP A 334 -3.42 -1.29 -17.80
C ASP A 334 -2.74 -0.42 -16.73
N GLY A 335 -2.62 -0.94 -15.50
CA GLY A 335 -2.14 -0.18 -14.34
C GLY A 335 -3.14 0.88 -13.85
N LEU A 336 -4.30 1.02 -14.51
CA LEU A 336 -5.31 2.02 -14.18
C LEU A 336 -6.53 1.45 -13.45
N GLY A 337 -6.60 0.12 -13.28
CA GLY A 337 -7.71 -0.56 -12.60
C GLY A 337 -8.98 -0.69 -13.45
N HIS A 338 -8.90 -0.63 -14.78
CA HIS A 338 -10.06 -0.88 -15.62
C HIS A 338 -10.33 -2.38 -15.79
N GLU A 339 -9.29 -3.17 -15.88
CA GLU A 339 -9.36 -4.62 -16.02
C GLU A 339 -8.35 -5.29 -15.10
N TRP A 340 -8.83 -6.15 -14.22
CA TRP A 340 -8.01 -6.97 -13.34
C TRP A 340 -7.75 -8.31 -13.98
N LEU A 341 -6.50 -8.69 -14.06
CA LEU A 341 -6.10 -10.00 -14.56
C LEU A 341 -6.46 -11.09 -13.56
N GLU A 342 -6.41 -12.34 -14.01
CA GLU A 342 -6.66 -13.49 -13.15
C GLU A 342 -5.82 -13.42 -11.88
N PRO A 343 -6.42 -13.53 -10.68
CA PRO A 343 -5.71 -13.40 -9.43
C PRO A 343 -4.86 -14.64 -9.16
N ARG A 344 -3.87 -14.44 -8.30
CA ARG A 344 -3.04 -15.51 -7.78
C ARG A 344 -3.29 -15.68 -6.29
N VAL A 345 -3.65 -16.90 -5.87
CA VAL A 345 -3.70 -17.26 -4.46
C VAL A 345 -2.27 -17.28 -3.92
N THR A 346 -2.04 -16.56 -2.85
CA THR A 346 -0.74 -16.40 -2.18
C THR A 346 -0.66 -17.19 -0.89
N TYR A 347 -1.79 -17.39 -0.23
CA TYR A 347 -1.92 -18.23 0.95
C TYR A 347 -3.27 -18.93 0.94
N HIS A 348 -3.23 -20.27 0.92
CA HIS A 348 -4.41 -21.10 0.86
C HIS A 348 -4.88 -21.47 2.26
N ASN A 349 -6.15 -21.18 2.56
CA ASN A 349 -6.76 -21.59 3.80
C ASN A 349 -7.18 -23.06 3.71
N ARG A 350 -6.87 -23.83 4.74
CA ARG A 350 -7.16 -25.26 4.79
C ARG A 350 -8.64 -25.54 4.60
N ASP A 351 -8.92 -26.59 3.84
CA ASP A 351 -10.22 -27.26 3.74
C ASP A 351 -11.38 -26.39 3.25
N GLY A 352 -11.11 -25.24 2.67
CA GLY A 352 -12.13 -24.32 2.20
C GLY A 352 -13.02 -23.75 3.31
N VAL A 353 -12.73 -24.07 4.55
CA VAL A 353 -13.45 -23.57 5.74
C VAL A 353 -12.69 -22.35 6.28
N TRP A 354 -12.84 -21.24 5.58
CA TRP A 354 -12.22 -19.98 5.93
C TRP A 354 -12.56 -19.49 7.35
N ASP A 355 -13.61 -20.03 7.95
CA ASP A 355 -14.10 -19.64 9.27
C ASP A 355 -13.27 -20.18 10.42
N ALA A 356 -12.71 -21.34 10.25
CA ALA A 356 -12.12 -22.09 11.35
C ALA A 356 -10.60 -22.02 11.39
N HIS A 357 -9.95 -22.05 10.22
CA HIS A 357 -8.49 -22.19 10.15
C HIS A 357 -7.94 -21.36 9.01
N GLY A 358 -6.94 -20.54 9.25
CA GLY A 358 -6.26 -19.78 8.24
C GLY A 358 -6.23 -18.26 8.50
N SER A 359 -5.80 -17.50 7.53
CA SER A 359 -5.66 -16.06 7.62
C SER A 359 -6.98 -15.36 7.95
N SER A 360 -6.91 -14.26 8.69
CA SER A 360 -8.04 -13.34 8.89
C SER A 360 -8.55 -12.78 7.56
N GLY A 361 -7.74 -12.87 6.51
CA GLY A 361 -7.97 -12.27 5.20
C GLY A 361 -7.50 -10.83 5.12
N TYR A 362 -7.00 -10.28 6.22
CA TYR A 362 -6.33 -8.98 6.22
C TYR A 362 -4.90 -9.15 5.72
N THR A 363 -4.56 -8.40 4.69
CA THR A 363 -3.25 -8.42 4.07
C THR A 363 -2.71 -7.00 3.97
N GLY A 364 -1.38 -6.83 4.10
CA GLY A 364 -0.68 -5.60 3.75
C GLY A 364 0.15 -5.84 2.51
N ILE A 365 0.31 -4.83 1.64
CA ILE A 365 1.22 -4.89 0.49
C ILE A 365 2.03 -3.60 0.37
N ALA A 366 3.31 -3.74 0.01
CA ALA A 366 4.19 -2.61 -0.27
C ALA A 366 5.23 -2.96 -1.33
N ALA A 367 5.71 -1.97 -2.07
CA ALA A 367 6.79 -2.15 -3.03
C ALA A 367 8.14 -2.17 -2.31
N VAL A 368 8.91 -3.24 -2.48
CA VAL A 368 10.28 -3.37 -1.96
C VAL A 368 11.30 -3.30 -3.09
N GLY A 369 10.94 -2.65 -4.14
CA GLY A 369 11.71 -2.41 -5.36
C GLY A 369 10.80 -2.15 -6.54
N PRO A 370 11.32 -1.74 -7.70
CA PRO A 370 10.50 -1.32 -8.83
C PRO A 370 9.55 -2.41 -9.34
N HIS A 371 9.97 -3.67 -9.24
CA HIS A 371 9.23 -4.83 -9.75
C HIS A 371 9.03 -5.92 -8.70
N ARG A 372 9.24 -5.61 -7.43
CA ARG A 372 9.06 -6.56 -6.33
C ARG A 372 8.19 -5.97 -5.26
N LEU A 373 7.23 -6.75 -4.78
CA LEU A 373 6.41 -6.39 -3.65
C LEU A 373 6.52 -7.41 -2.53
N ILE A 374 6.26 -6.96 -1.33
CA ILE A 374 5.99 -7.78 -0.17
C ILE A 374 4.49 -7.81 0.09
N GLN A 375 3.95 -8.99 0.41
CA GLN A 375 2.63 -9.15 1.00
C GLN A 375 2.79 -9.72 2.40
N VAL A 376 2.18 -9.10 3.39
CA VAL A 376 2.13 -9.61 4.76
C VAL A 376 0.71 -10.08 5.09
N PHE A 377 0.61 -11.11 5.91
CA PHE A 377 -0.66 -11.71 6.32
C PHE A 377 -0.48 -12.48 7.64
N ASP A 378 -1.58 -12.68 8.34
CA ASP A 378 -1.62 -13.56 9.51
C ASP A 378 -1.94 -15.00 9.10
N ASN A 379 -1.70 -15.94 9.99
CA ASN A 379 -1.99 -17.35 9.74
C ASN A 379 -3.21 -17.84 10.49
N CYS A 380 -3.88 -16.99 11.23
CA CYS A 380 -4.98 -17.38 12.07
C CYS A 380 -6.06 -16.32 12.09
N LYS A 381 -7.23 -16.68 11.61
CA LYS A 381 -8.39 -15.84 11.74
C LYS A 381 -8.77 -15.76 13.21
N ILE A 382 -9.09 -14.55 13.63
CA ILE A 382 -9.69 -14.22 14.91
C ILE A 382 -9.59 -15.36 15.89
N ALA A 383 -8.67 -15.26 16.78
CA ALA A 383 -8.53 -16.22 17.86
C ALA A 383 -9.89 -16.67 18.32
N GLY A 384 -10.26 -17.90 18.08
CA GLY A 384 -11.49 -18.53 18.44
C GLY A 384 -12.21 -17.96 19.63
N VAL A 385 -12.70 -16.72 19.49
CA VAL A 385 -13.51 -16.06 20.50
C VAL A 385 -14.95 -16.30 20.15
N ARG A 386 -15.62 -17.07 20.96
CA ARG A 386 -17.05 -17.29 20.88
C ARG A 386 -17.82 -16.00 21.23
N PRO A 387 -19.11 -15.91 20.87
CA PRO A 387 -19.95 -14.75 21.22
C PRO A 387 -20.01 -14.43 22.72
N ASP A 388 -19.77 -15.41 23.56
CA ASP A 388 -19.70 -15.27 25.02
C ASP A 388 -18.32 -14.86 25.55
N HIS A 389 -17.38 -14.51 24.64
CA HIS A 389 -16.00 -14.16 24.91
C HIS A 389 -15.13 -15.32 25.45
N SER A 390 -15.62 -16.54 25.45
CA SER A 390 -14.79 -17.71 25.70
C SER A 390 -13.94 -18.06 24.49
N LEU A 391 -12.82 -18.75 24.70
CA LEU A 391 -11.99 -19.28 23.63
C LEU A 391 -12.72 -20.39 22.88
N ASP A 392 -12.75 -20.28 21.57
CA ASP A 392 -13.09 -21.39 20.70
C ASP A 392 -11.81 -22.08 20.25
N GLU A 393 -11.39 -23.06 21.00
CA GLU A 393 -10.18 -23.85 20.77
C GLU A 393 -10.16 -24.58 19.42
N THR A 394 -11.29 -24.62 18.71
CA THR A 394 -11.40 -25.27 17.40
C THR A 394 -11.21 -24.30 16.24
N ALA A 395 -11.34 -23.00 16.48
CA ALA A 395 -11.39 -22.01 15.43
C ALA A 395 -10.02 -21.59 14.88
N CYS A 396 -9.03 -21.62 15.71
CA CYS A 396 -7.65 -21.52 15.32
C CYS A 396 -7.01 -22.68 16.00
N PRO A 397 -6.30 -23.58 15.35
CA PRO A 397 -5.68 -24.65 16.09
C PRO A 397 -4.71 -24.02 17.08
N ALA A 398 -5.32 -23.40 18.07
CA ALA A 398 -4.69 -22.96 19.30
C ALA A 398 -3.80 -24.03 19.90
N HIS A 399 -3.97 -25.21 19.42
CA HIS A 399 -3.21 -26.36 19.80
C HIS A 399 -1.86 -26.48 19.16
N GLY A 400 -1.32 -25.39 18.71
CA GLY A 400 0.08 -25.34 18.35
C GLY A 400 0.47 -26.25 17.22
N ARG A 401 -0.46 -26.59 16.33
CA ARG A 401 -0.16 -27.60 15.35
C ARG A 401 -0.47 -27.21 13.93
N PHE A 402 -0.56 -25.96 13.70
CA PHE A 402 -0.24 -25.45 12.41
C PHE A 402 1.18 -25.73 12.10
N GLU A 403 1.47 -25.88 10.84
CA GLU A 403 2.82 -25.85 10.34
C GLU A 403 3.79 -25.28 11.38
N GLN A 404 4.61 -26.11 12.02
CA GLN A 404 5.64 -25.68 12.94
C GLN A 404 5.24 -25.13 14.33
N GLY A 405 4.13 -25.53 14.88
CA GLY A 405 3.84 -25.18 16.25
C GLY A 405 2.61 -24.31 16.48
N GLY A 406 1.91 -23.90 15.41
CA GLY A 406 0.51 -23.52 15.43
C GLY A 406 0.07 -22.30 16.15
N TRP A 407 0.91 -21.33 16.26
CA TRP A 407 0.63 -20.10 16.98
C TRP A 407 0.32 -18.98 16.02
N TYR A 408 -0.26 -17.91 16.55
CA TYR A 408 -0.44 -16.68 15.81
C TYR A 408 0.90 -16.23 15.25
N ALA A 409 0.94 -15.99 13.98
CA ALA A 409 2.14 -15.52 13.33
C ALA A 409 1.81 -14.52 12.24
N ILE A 410 2.70 -13.58 12.05
CA ILE A 410 2.72 -12.73 10.87
C ILE A 410 3.72 -13.34 9.89
N LYS A 411 3.21 -13.61 8.71
CA LYS A 411 3.99 -14.18 7.59
C LYS A 411 4.13 -13.16 6.48
N ARG A 412 5.09 -13.37 5.63
CA ARG A 412 5.29 -12.58 4.42
C ARG A 412 5.55 -13.46 3.21
N GLY A 413 5.14 -12.99 2.04
CA GLY A 413 5.58 -13.46 0.73
C GLY A 413 6.26 -12.34 -0.03
N LEU A 414 7.31 -12.64 -0.78
CA LEU A 414 7.93 -11.73 -1.71
C LEU A 414 7.59 -12.17 -3.13
N TYR A 415 7.12 -11.23 -3.94
CA TYR A 415 6.61 -11.52 -5.29
C TYR A 415 7.28 -10.60 -6.30
N ASP A 416 7.89 -11.21 -7.32
CA ASP A 416 8.48 -10.48 -8.44
C ASP A 416 7.44 -10.30 -9.55
N LEU A 417 7.22 -9.07 -9.94
CA LEU A 417 6.43 -8.71 -11.11
C LEU A 417 7.32 -8.68 -12.34
N ALA A 418 6.78 -9.10 -13.48
CA ALA A 418 7.54 -9.05 -14.71
C ALA A 418 7.90 -7.59 -15.08
N PRO A 419 9.17 -7.28 -15.35
CA PRO A 419 9.54 -5.95 -15.82
C PRO A 419 8.95 -5.70 -17.23
N PRO A 420 8.84 -4.42 -17.67
CA PRO A 420 8.23 -4.07 -18.96
C PRO A 420 8.99 -4.61 -20.17
N ALA A 421 10.28 -4.90 -20.01
CA ALA A 421 11.13 -5.49 -21.05
C ALA A 421 12.25 -6.35 -20.46
N PRO A 422 12.85 -7.25 -21.22
CA PRO A 422 14.05 -7.96 -20.79
C PRO A 422 15.28 -7.03 -20.80
N GLY A 423 16.33 -7.43 -20.07
CA GLY A 423 17.62 -6.74 -20.10
C GLY A 423 17.69 -5.50 -19.22
N ARG A 424 16.90 -5.43 -18.15
CA ARG A 424 17.02 -4.40 -17.11
C ARG A 424 18.43 -4.37 -16.53
N LEU A 425 19.02 -3.17 -16.44
CA LEU A 425 20.30 -2.93 -15.77
C LEU A 425 20.05 -2.63 -14.29
N ASP A 426 20.70 -3.34 -13.42
CA ASP A 426 20.71 -3.00 -11.98
C ASP A 426 21.69 -1.84 -11.75
N LEU A 427 21.21 -0.61 -11.96
CA LEU A 427 22.03 0.60 -11.88
C LEU A 427 22.56 0.82 -10.46
N ALA A 428 21.78 0.50 -9.43
CA ALA A 428 22.21 0.59 -8.05
C ALA A 428 23.37 -0.38 -7.76
N ALA A 429 23.28 -1.63 -8.23
CA ALA A 429 24.38 -2.59 -8.05
C ALA A 429 25.63 -2.18 -8.86
N LEU A 430 25.45 -1.66 -10.09
CA LEU A 430 26.58 -1.13 -10.87
C LEU A 430 27.27 0.05 -10.16
N LEU A 431 26.49 0.95 -9.54
CA LEU A 431 27.02 2.06 -8.76
C LEU A 431 27.82 1.57 -7.56
N ARG A 432 27.26 0.61 -6.78
CA ARG A 432 27.94 0.02 -5.61
C ARG A 432 29.26 -0.68 -5.99
N LYS A 433 29.32 -1.33 -7.15
CA LYS A 433 30.51 -2.01 -7.67
C LYS A 433 31.55 -1.07 -8.28
N GLY A 434 31.21 0.22 -8.48
CA GLY A 434 32.07 1.18 -9.17
C GLY A 434 32.07 1.05 -10.70
N ASP A 435 31.18 0.21 -11.25
CA ASP A 435 30.97 0.02 -12.69
C ASP A 435 30.12 1.13 -13.31
N LEU A 436 29.48 1.94 -12.48
CA LEU A 436 28.74 3.14 -12.82
C LEU A 436 29.24 4.30 -11.97
N ARG A 437 29.36 5.47 -12.59
CA ARG A 437 29.60 6.75 -11.89
C ARG A 437 28.56 7.77 -12.31
N ILE A 438 28.20 8.67 -11.38
CA ILE A 438 27.24 9.74 -11.59
C ILE A 438 27.99 11.07 -11.66
N SER A 439 27.68 11.89 -12.67
CA SER A 439 28.03 13.31 -12.73
C SER A 439 26.74 14.11 -12.89
N THR A 440 26.51 15.10 -12.02
CA THR A 440 25.23 15.81 -12.04
C THR A 440 25.34 17.22 -11.47
N THR A 441 24.47 18.11 -11.93
CA THR A 441 24.18 19.41 -11.33
C THR A 441 23.05 19.31 -10.29
N MET A 442 22.36 18.16 -10.22
CA MET A 442 21.23 17.91 -9.32
C MET A 442 21.75 17.44 -7.95
N ARG A 443 22.18 18.39 -7.13
CA ARG A 443 22.83 18.14 -5.82
C ARG A 443 22.21 18.93 -4.68
N TRP A 444 21.02 19.48 -4.90
CA TRP A 444 20.34 20.17 -3.81
C TRP A 444 19.95 19.18 -2.72
N THR A 445 20.14 19.55 -1.48
CA THR A 445 19.72 18.80 -0.29
C THR A 445 19.53 19.75 0.87
N SER A 446 18.74 19.35 1.85
CA SER A 446 18.61 20.05 3.13
C SER A 446 18.61 19.04 4.27
N HIS A 447 18.70 19.55 5.51
CA HIS A 447 18.57 18.70 6.70
C HIS A 447 17.20 18.01 6.75
N ASP A 448 16.14 18.75 6.40
CA ASP A 448 14.77 18.24 6.44
C ASP A 448 14.42 17.35 5.23
N ARG A 449 15.32 17.26 4.24
CA ARG A 449 15.16 16.44 3.03
C ARG A 449 16.43 15.61 2.77
N PRO A 450 16.81 14.74 3.69
CA PRO A 450 18.10 14.02 3.61
C PRO A 450 18.19 13.06 2.43
N LEU A 451 17.05 12.66 1.85
CA LEU A 451 16.97 11.75 0.70
C LEU A 451 17.14 12.45 -0.66
N THR A 452 17.19 13.80 -0.70
CA THR A 452 17.45 14.53 -1.95
C THR A 452 18.93 14.46 -2.29
N ARG A 453 19.34 13.37 -2.93
CA ARG A 453 20.72 13.05 -3.27
C ARG A 453 20.81 12.48 -4.70
N PRO A 454 21.95 12.61 -5.37
CA PRO A 454 22.12 12.05 -6.71
C PRO A 454 21.80 10.56 -6.80
N GLU A 455 22.19 9.78 -5.79
CA GLU A 455 22.03 8.33 -5.74
C GLU A 455 20.54 7.90 -5.60
N ALA A 456 19.68 8.78 -5.10
CA ALA A 456 18.26 8.51 -4.92
C ALA A 456 17.54 8.24 -6.25
N ALA A 457 18.02 8.79 -7.35
CA ALA A 457 17.47 8.47 -8.67
C ALA A 457 17.75 7.03 -9.17
N LEU A 458 18.38 6.18 -8.33
CA LEU A 458 18.72 4.79 -8.64
C LEU A 458 18.35 3.83 -7.50
N ASP A 459 17.56 4.24 -6.52
CA ASP A 459 17.27 3.46 -5.33
C ASP A 459 16.06 2.54 -5.47
N GLY A 460 15.33 2.67 -6.57
CA GLY A 460 14.14 1.88 -6.88
C GLY A 460 12.85 2.44 -6.27
N SER A 461 12.90 3.62 -5.67
CA SER A 461 11.76 4.34 -5.12
C SER A 461 11.22 5.39 -6.11
N THR A 462 9.92 5.59 -6.10
CA THR A 462 9.26 6.75 -6.71
C THR A 462 8.70 7.70 -5.64
N GLY A 463 9.18 7.58 -4.40
CA GLY A 463 8.87 8.49 -3.30
C GLY A 463 9.22 9.93 -3.65
N TYR A 464 8.36 10.86 -3.23
CA TYR A 464 8.47 12.26 -3.68
C TYR A 464 9.83 12.88 -3.36
N TRP A 465 10.38 12.62 -2.17
CA TRP A 465 11.64 13.18 -1.73
C TRP A 465 12.85 12.25 -1.91
N SER A 466 12.66 11.02 -2.36
CA SER A 466 13.75 10.16 -2.80
C SER A 466 14.11 10.52 -4.24
N SER A 467 14.94 11.56 -4.43
CA SER A 467 15.16 12.14 -5.75
C SER A 467 16.48 12.91 -5.85
N ALA A 468 17.03 12.96 -7.06
CA ALA A 468 18.04 13.95 -7.41
C ALA A 468 17.35 15.29 -7.73
N VAL A 469 17.78 16.39 -7.11
CA VAL A 469 17.14 17.70 -7.20
C VAL A 469 18.13 18.78 -7.61
N ALA A 470 17.71 19.63 -8.54
CA ALA A 470 18.38 20.90 -8.84
C ALA A 470 17.46 22.06 -8.50
N ALA A 471 17.97 23.05 -7.75
CA ALA A 471 17.34 24.35 -7.66
C ALA A 471 17.55 25.08 -9.00
N GLY A 472 16.46 25.60 -9.58
CA GLY A 472 16.49 26.28 -10.87
C GLY A 472 15.71 25.57 -11.96
N ARG A 473 15.81 26.07 -13.21
CA ARG A 473 14.92 25.66 -14.31
C ARG A 473 15.27 24.33 -14.96
N SER A 474 16.47 23.80 -14.74
CA SER A 474 16.88 22.52 -15.29
C SER A 474 17.94 21.86 -14.43
N GLY A 475 18.03 20.56 -14.53
CA GLY A 475 19.07 19.74 -13.93
C GLY A 475 19.66 18.77 -14.96
N GLU A 476 20.94 18.52 -14.88
CA GLU A 476 21.65 17.56 -15.72
C GLU A 476 22.12 16.39 -14.86
N TYR A 477 21.81 15.17 -15.31
CA TYR A 477 22.19 13.92 -14.66
C TYR A 477 22.85 12.99 -15.66
N VAL A 478 24.09 12.60 -15.43
CA VAL A 478 24.88 11.79 -16.36
C VAL A 478 25.34 10.50 -15.70
N LEU A 479 24.97 9.39 -16.29
CA LEU A 479 25.43 8.04 -15.96
C LEU A 479 26.66 7.70 -16.82
N HIS A 480 27.78 7.33 -16.20
CA HIS A 480 29.00 6.86 -16.86
C HIS A 480 29.19 5.38 -16.57
N LEU A 481 28.81 4.53 -17.52
CA LEU A 481 28.95 3.08 -17.42
C LEU A 481 30.35 2.62 -17.85
N ASN A 482 30.84 1.53 -17.28
CA ASN A 482 32.18 0.98 -17.55
C ASN A 482 32.31 0.37 -18.95
N ARG A 483 31.20 -0.01 -19.62
CA ARG A 483 31.16 -0.57 -20.96
C ARG A 483 30.05 0.02 -21.82
N GLN A 484 30.07 -0.26 -23.10
CA GLN A 484 29.00 0.13 -24.04
C GLN A 484 27.81 -0.84 -23.93
N TYR A 485 26.62 -0.28 -24.00
CA TYR A 485 25.35 -0.99 -24.06
C TYR A 485 24.57 -0.60 -25.31
N ARG A 486 23.72 -1.49 -25.78
CA ARG A 486 22.67 -1.19 -26.75
C ARG A 486 21.36 -1.03 -26.00
N PHE A 487 21.00 0.19 -25.70
CA PHE A 487 19.79 0.51 -24.96
C PHE A 487 18.56 0.29 -25.81
N THR A 488 17.51 -0.28 -25.20
CA THR A 488 16.24 -0.62 -25.86
C THR A 488 15.05 0.08 -25.24
N MET A 489 15.16 0.49 -23.97
CA MET A 489 14.10 1.20 -23.25
C MET A 489 14.69 2.04 -22.12
N ALA A 490 14.04 3.13 -21.80
CA ALA A 490 14.29 3.94 -20.60
C ALA A 490 13.00 4.11 -19.83
N GLY A 491 13.08 3.96 -18.50
CA GLY A 491 12.04 4.30 -17.54
C GLY A 491 12.48 5.55 -16.77
N LEU A 492 11.62 6.54 -16.69
CA LEU A 492 11.87 7.76 -15.93
C LEU A 492 10.66 8.11 -15.04
N SER A 493 10.93 8.34 -13.77
CA SER A 493 10.03 9.02 -12.86
C SER A 493 10.58 10.41 -12.59
N LEU A 494 9.78 11.42 -12.93
CA LEU A 494 10.11 12.83 -12.68
C LEU A 494 9.46 13.25 -11.35
N ARG A 495 8.97 14.47 -11.26
CA ARG A 495 8.22 14.93 -10.08
C ARG A 495 6.79 14.40 -10.11
N PRO A 496 6.41 13.43 -9.24
CA PRO A 496 5.10 12.82 -9.29
C PRO A 496 3.95 13.84 -9.14
N GLY A 497 2.96 13.75 -10.03
CA GLY A 497 1.78 14.61 -10.00
C GLY A 497 1.99 16.06 -10.44
N HIS A 498 3.19 16.44 -10.85
CA HIS A 498 3.52 17.78 -11.33
C HIS A 498 3.99 17.75 -12.79
N ARG A 499 3.84 18.87 -13.48
CA ARG A 499 4.33 18.99 -14.84
C ARG A 499 5.85 19.06 -14.88
N ALA A 500 6.45 18.19 -15.65
CA ALA A 500 7.89 18.13 -15.85
C ALA A 500 8.23 17.58 -17.23
N GLY A 501 9.39 17.93 -17.75
CA GLY A 501 9.93 17.42 -18.99
C GLY A 501 11.34 16.88 -18.82
N ALA A 502 11.75 16.01 -19.74
CA ALA A 502 13.13 15.52 -19.77
C ALA A 502 13.59 15.20 -21.20
N ARG A 503 14.90 15.30 -21.43
CA ARG A 503 15.57 14.84 -22.65
C ARG A 503 16.65 13.85 -22.27
N VAL A 504 16.65 12.71 -22.95
CA VAL A 504 17.64 11.65 -22.76
C VAL A 504 18.58 11.62 -23.96
N TYR A 505 19.86 11.60 -23.68
CA TYR A 505 20.93 11.51 -24.68
C TYR A 505 21.81 10.30 -24.38
N VAL A 506 22.33 9.68 -25.42
CA VAL A 506 23.30 8.57 -25.32
C VAL A 506 24.56 8.90 -26.08
N SER A 507 25.72 8.76 -25.45
CA SER A 507 27.02 9.04 -26.04
C SER A 507 27.98 7.87 -25.84
N ARG A 508 28.91 7.72 -26.79
CA ARG A 508 30.02 6.74 -26.70
C ARG A 508 31.21 7.28 -25.92
N ASP A 509 31.46 8.58 -26.04
CA ASP A 509 32.66 9.26 -25.48
C ASP A 509 32.36 10.21 -24.32
N GLY A 510 31.08 10.49 -24.07
CA GLY A 510 30.62 11.41 -23.03
C GLY A 510 30.87 12.89 -23.35
N ARG A 511 31.21 13.20 -24.58
CA ARG A 511 31.48 14.56 -25.10
C ARG A 511 30.53 14.94 -26.22
N SER A 512 30.33 14.04 -27.18
CA SER A 512 29.44 14.21 -28.32
C SER A 512 28.09 13.58 -27.99
N TRP A 513 27.04 14.38 -27.87
CA TRP A 513 25.72 13.90 -27.39
C TRP A 513 24.70 13.73 -28.53
N GLY A 514 24.82 14.47 -29.63
CA GLY A 514 23.85 14.42 -30.75
C GLY A 514 22.45 14.89 -30.33
N GLU A 515 21.46 14.41 -31.07
CA GLU A 515 20.05 14.66 -30.77
C GLU A 515 19.58 13.78 -29.61
N PRO A 516 18.55 14.19 -28.85
CA PRO A 516 17.98 13.37 -27.80
C PRO A 516 17.38 12.09 -28.38
N VAL A 517 17.65 10.97 -27.75
CA VAL A 517 17.04 9.66 -28.10
C VAL A 517 15.65 9.49 -27.54
N LEU A 518 15.27 10.34 -26.57
CA LEU A 518 13.95 10.42 -25.97
C LEU A 518 13.70 11.87 -25.52
N THR A 519 12.51 12.38 -25.83
CA THR A 519 12.00 13.65 -25.31
C THR A 519 10.68 13.38 -24.61
N ILE A 520 10.58 13.84 -23.37
CA ILE A 520 9.38 13.83 -22.55
C ILE A 520 8.95 15.28 -22.35
N ASP A 521 7.77 15.63 -22.85
CA ASP A 521 7.24 16.97 -22.76
C ASP A 521 6.03 16.97 -21.80
N ASP A 522 6.09 17.87 -20.82
CA ASP A 522 4.97 18.32 -19.98
C ASP A 522 4.06 17.20 -19.43
N ARG A 523 4.66 16.20 -18.78
CA ARG A 523 3.95 15.05 -18.21
C ARG A 523 3.73 15.19 -16.72
N THR A 524 2.62 14.60 -16.25
CA THR A 524 2.25 14.45 -14.84
C THR A 524 2.01 12.97 -14.56
N ASP A 525 3.07 12.21 -14.29
CA ASP A 525 2.95 10.79 -13.98
C ASP A 525 3.18 10.54 -12.47
N TYR A 526 2.55 9.51 -11.92
CA TYR A 526 2.69 9.11 -10.50
C TYR A 526 3.61 7.89 -10.29
N ALA A 527 4.25 7.41 -11.37
CA ALA A 527 5.19 6.30 -11.35
C ALA A 527 6.17 6.41 -12.52
N LEU A 528 7.03 5.40 -12.68
CA LEU A 528 7.93 5.28 -13.83
C LEU A 528 7.16 5.19 -15.16
N ARG A 529 7.53 6.03 -16.10
CA ARG A 529 7.06 5.97 -17.48
C ARG A 529 8.13 5.36 -18.36
N TYR A 530 7.79 4.29 -19.04
CA TYR A 530 8.69 3.56 -19.92
C TYR A 530 8.49 3.95 -21.38
N GLU A 531 9.61 4.24 -22.06
CA GLU A 531 9.61 4.58 -23.46
C GLU A 531 10.69 3.77 -24.20
N PRO A 532 10.37 3.21 -25.37
CA PRO A 532 11.37 2.52 -26.19
C PRO A 532 12.41 3.53 -26.70
N ILE A 533 13.67 3.14 -26.65
CA ILE A 533 14.78 3.88 -27.24
C ILE A 533 15.65 2.94 -28.06
N SER A 534 16.43 3.49 -29.02
CA SER A 534 17.37 2.73 -29.79
C SER A 534 18.68 3.49 -29.88
N ALA A 535 19.62 3.18 -29.00
CA ALA A 535 20.89 3.88 -28.95
C ALA A 535 22.01 2.99 -28.45
N ARG A 536 23.25 3.29 -28.83
CA ARG A 536 24.44 2.57 -28.36
C ARG A 536 25.47 3.53 -27.75
N GLY A 537 25.82 3.30 -26.52
CA GLY A 537 26.79 4.12 -25.81
C GLY A 537 27.11 3.56 -24.43
N ARG A 538 27.95 4.27 -23.71
CA ARG A 538 28.27 4.02 -22.29
C ARG A 538 28.01 5.22 -21.39
N HIS A 539 27.56 6.32 -21.97
CA HIS A 539 27.17 7.50 -21.22
C HIS A 539 25.73 7.83 -21.55
N VAL A 540 24.92 8.01 -20.54
CA VAL A 540 23.52 8.41 -20.66
C VAL A 540 23.33 9.72 -19.91
N LYS A 541 22.90 10.76 -20.60
CA LYS A 541 22.63 12.07 -20.01
C LYS A 541 21.13 12.30 -20.03
N ILE A 542 20.59 12.70 -18.88
CA ILE A 542 19.22 13.11 -18.69
C ILE A 542 19.24 14.57 -18.32
N VAL A 543 18.58 15.40 -19.10
CA VAL A 543 18.34 16.81 -18.81
C VAL A 543 16.89 16.92 -18.36
N VAL A 544 16.69 17.17 -17.09
CA VAL A 544 15.35 17.38 -16.50
C VAL A 544 15.04 18.86 -16.60
N GLU A 545 13.90 19.16 -17.18
CA GLU A 545 13.43 20.52 -17.30
C GLU A 545 12.56 20.90 -16.11
N ARG A 546 12.29 22.17 -15.96
CA ARG A 546 11.54 22.77 -14.87
C ARG A 546 10.25 22.00 -14.55
N SER A 547 10.10 21.68 -13.27
CA SER A 547 8.79 21.37 -12.69
C SER A 547 8.04 22.67 -12.34
N ASP A 548 6.72 22.64 -12.40
CA ASP A 548 5.87 23.67 -11.83
C ASP A 548 5.74 23.48 -10.30
N ASP A 549 5.30 24.53 -9.63
CA ASP A 549 4.90 24.53 -8.22
C ASP A 549 5.93 23.88 -7.25
N CYS A 550 7.18 24.33 -7.34
CA CYS A 550 8.25 23.82 -6.49
C CYS A 550 8.10 24.27 -5.03
N ASP A 551 8.62 23.43 -4.12
CA ASP A 551 8.67 23.71 -2.70
C ASP A 551 9.45 25.02 -2.42
N ARG A 552 9.01 25.77 -1.41
CA ARG A 552 9.64 27.04 -1.01
C ARG A 552 11.09 26.91 -0.60
N GLU A 553 11.50 25.76 -0.05
CA GLU A 553 12.88 25.50 0.36
C GLU A 553 13.80 25.35 -0.85
N ILE A 554 13.32 24.79 -1.94
CA ILE A 554 14.12 24.64 -3.16
C ILE A 554 14.19 25.97 -3.92
N GLY A 555 13.16 26.79 -3.83
CA GLY A 555 13.02 28.05 -4.53
C GLY A 555 11.90 28.05 -5.59
N PRO A 556 11.79 29.12 -6.38
CA PRO A 556 10.65 29.34 -7.30
C PRO A 556 10.63 28.38 -8.51
N SER A 557 11.68 27.62 -8.71
CA SER A 557 11.75 26.60 -9.76
C SER A 557 12.73 25.50 -9.36
N CYS A 558 12.45 24.27 -9.76
CA CYS A 558 13.28 23.11 -9.53
C CYS A 558 13.23 22.13 -10.70
N ALA A 559 14.17 21.21 -10.75
CA ALA A 559 14.11 20.00 -11.55
C ALA A 559 14.34 18.81 -10.63
N MET A 560 13.44 17.82 -10.70
CA MET A 560 13.48 16.61 -9.87
C MET A 560 13.49 15.38 -10.74
N LEU A 561 14.35 14.42 -10.40
CA LEU A 561 14.47 13.12 -11.02
C LEU A 561 14.39 12.06 -9.91
N ASN A 562 13.26 11.37 -9.84
CA ASN A 562 12.98 10.41 -8.77
C ASN A 562 13.61 9.06 -9.04
N GLU A 563 13.42 8.49 -10.25
CA GLU A 563 13.96 7.17 -10.55
C GLU A 563 14.30 7.02 -12.03
N ILE A 564 15.34 6.24 -12.29
CA ILE A 564 15.82 5.88 -13.63
C ILE A 564 15.93 4.38 -13.76
N GLU A 565 15.33 3.83 -14.79
CA GLU A 565 15.60 2.47 -15.26
C GLU A 565 16.10 2.47 -16.69
N LEU A 566 17.09 1.64 -16.96
CA LEU A 566 17.62 1.42 -18.30
C LEU A 566 17.59 -0.06 -18.64
N TYR A 567 17.21 -0.35 -19.87
CA TYR A 567 17.16 -1.69 -20.44
C TYR A 567 18.08 -1.77 -21.64
N ALA A 568 18.81 -2.86 -21.75
CA ALA A 568 19.74 -3.09 -22.83
C ALA A 568 19.55 -4.47 -23.46
N ALA A 569 19.78 -4.56 -24.76
CA ALA A 569 19.82 -5.86 -25.41
C ALA A 569 20.95 -6.71 -24.80
N THR A 570 20.64 -7.97 -24.54
CA THR A 570 21.59 -9.01 -24.10
C THR A 570 22.62 -9.31 -25.17
#